data_30937a4839d17650f03656e32f426737
#
_entry.id   30937a4839d17650f03656e32f426737
#
_cell.length_a   1.000
_cell.length_b   1.000
_cell.length_c   1.000
_cell.angle_alpha   90.00
_cell.angle_beta   90.00
_cell.angle_gamma   90.00
#
_symmetry.space_group_name_H-M   'P 1'
#
loop_
_entity.id
_entity.type
_entity.pdbx_description
1 polymer ?
#
loop_
_entity_poly.entity_id
_entity_poly.type
_entity_poly.pdbx_seq_one_letter_code
_entity_poly.pdbx_strand_id
1 'polypeptide(L)'
;STAYTIGLAFGSKIQDLGKKKCVVGHDNRLSSDELYAALIEGIKETGVDIISLGLCTTPMYYYACIKLGIPSGVMVTASHNPKDDNGFKFALDEKGNAKGQEIQDFYDYMMAHKFKKGEGKVTKYDIKKEYFDLFKRCLSFGKKRIKAVIDCGNGTTSIIAEELYNCFPIDVVPLFTES
;
A
#
# COMPACT_ATOMS: atom_id res chain seq x y z
N SER A 1 20.13 -1.28 4.07
CA SER A 1 19.15 -0.92 5.13
C SER A 1 18.25 -2.10 5.44
N THR A 2 17.59 -2.11 6.59
CA THR A 2 16.64 -3.17 6.97
C THR A 2 15.50 -3.29 5.95
N ALA A 3 14.98 -2.17 5.46
CA ALA A 3 13.93 -2.15 4.45
C ALA A 3 14.35 -2.87 3.15
N TYR A 4 15.58 -2.66 2.70
CA TYR A 4 16.13 -3.37 1.54
C TYR A 4 16.22 -4.89 1.79
N THR A 5 16.68 -5.30 2.97
CA THR A 5 16.74 -6.73 3.32
C THR A 5 15.35 -7.36 3.40
N ILE A 6 14.36 -6.63 3.93
CA ILE A 6 12.95 -7.04 3.91
C ILE A 6 12.48 -7.22 2.46
N GLY A 7 12.87 -6.31 1.57
CA GLY A 7 12.55 -6.41 0.14
C GLY A 7 13.12 -7.68 -0.51
N LEU A 8 14.40 -7.98 -0.28
CA LEU A 8 15.03 -9.22 -0.74
C LEU A 8 14.32 -10.47 -0.22
N ALA A 9 14.00 -10.48 1.08
CA ALA A 9 13.30 -11.60 1.71
C ALA A 9 11.88 -11.76 1.14
N PHE A 10 11.13 -10.67 1.02
CA PHE A 10 9.77 -10.68 0.50
C PHE A 10 9.73 -11.17 -0.95
N GLY A 11 10.55 -10.60 -1.83
CA GLY A 11 10.61 -11.01 -3.23
C GLY A 11 11.01 -12.48 -3.40
N SER A 12 11.99 -12.94 -2.61
CA SER A 12 12.40 -14.35 -2.61
C SER A 12 11.28 -15.27 -2.11
N LYS A 13 10.61 -14.89 -1.03
CA LYS A 13 9.56 -15.69 -0.41
C LYS A 13 8.34 -15.86 -1.31
N ILE A 14 7.88 -14.78 -1.97
CA ILE A 14 6.73 -14.90 -2.88
C ILE A 14 7.06 -15.72 -4.13
N GLN A 15 8.32 -15.72 -4.59
CA GLN A 15 8.74 -16.62 -5.66
C GLN A 15 8.73 -18.09 -5.24
N ASP A 16 9.11 -18.38 -3.99
CA ASP A 16 8.98 -19.75 -3.45
C ASP A 16 7.52 -20.22 -3.43
N LEU A 17 6.57 -19.28 -3.33
CA LEU A 17 5.14 -19.52 -3.44
C LEU A 17 4.61 -19.45 -4.89
N GLY A 18 5.50 -19.42 -5.89
CA GLY A 18 5.14 -19.39 -7.32
C GLY A 18 4.64 -18.03 -7.82
N LYS A 19 4.78 -16.95 -7.03
CA LYS A 19 4.36 -15.61 -7.43
C LYS A 19 5.53 -14.86 -8.10
N LYS A 20 5.22 -14.03 -9.09
CA LYS A 20 6.22 -13.24 -9.84
C LYS A 20 5.95 -11.75 -9.85
N LYS A 21 4.85 -11.32 -9.23
CA LYS A 21 4.43 -9.92 -9.16
C LYS A 21 3.94 -9.57 -7.77
N CYS A 22 4.12 -8.31 -7.40
CA CYS A 22 3.55 -7.76 -6.17
C CYS A 22 3.09 -6.32 -6.36
N VAL A 23 2.24 -5.86 -5.44
CA VAL A 23 1.80 -4.46 -5.33
C VAL A 23 2.51 -3.83 -4.15
N VAL A 24 3.04 -2.61 -4.31
CA VAL A 24 3.69 -1.88 -3.23
C VAL A 24 3.15 -0.45 -3.15
N GLY A 25 2.82 0.00 -1.94
CA GLY A 25 2.39 1.35 -1.65
C GLY A 25 2.97 1.86 -0.33
N HIS A 26 2.83 3.16 -0.06
CA HIS A 26 3.25 3.76 1.20
C HIS A 26 2.30 4.88 1.64
N ASP A 27 2.31 5.18 2.95
CA ASP A 27 1.60 6.32 3.54
C ASP A 27 2.45 7.61 3.50
N ASN A 28 1.94 8.70 4.08
CA ASN A 28 2.60 10.02 4.07
C ASN A 28 3.53 10.28 5.26
N ARG A 29 4.02 9.24 5.97
CA ARG A 29 5.00 9.43 7.05
C ARG A 29 6.34 9.89 6.48
N LEU A 30 7.06 10.72 7.22
CA LEU A 30 8.32 11.32 6.77
C LEU A 30 9.38 10.31 6.31
N SER A 31 9.40 9.12 6.91
CA SER A 31 10.33 8.05 6.55
C SER A 31 9.79 7.11 5.46
N SER A 32 8.53 7.26 5.04
CA SER A 32 7.91 6.29 4.13
C SER A 32 8.56 6.26 2.76
N ASP A 33 8.92 7.40 2.19
CA ASP A 33 9.57 7.48 0.88
C ASP A 33 10.92 6.74 0.85
N GLU A 34 11.76 6.96 1.88
CA GLU A 34 13.06 6.30 1.98
C GLU A 34 12.92 4.78 2.15
N LEU A 35 12.03 4.35 3.06
CA LEU A 35 11.78 2.93 3.31
C LEU A 35 11.16 2.24 2.08
N TYR A 36 10.25 2.93 1.40
CA TYR A 36 9.62 2.46 0.17
C TYR A 36 10.63 2.27 -0.97
N ALA A 37 11.51 3.24 -1.19
CA ALA A 37 12.55 3.14 -2.22
C ALA A 37 13.49 1.97 -1.95
N ALA A 38 13.96 1.81 -0.71
CA ALA A 38 14.83 0.71 -0.32
C ALA A 38 14.14 -0.66 -0.42
N LEU A 39 12.87 -0.76 -0.05
CA LEU A 39 12.06 -1.97 -0.19
C LEU A 39 11.92 -2.39 -1.66
N ILE A 40 11.56 -1.45 -2.53
CA ILE A 40 11.41 -1.69 -3.98
C ILE A 40 12.71 -2.20 -4.59
N GLU A 41 13.84 -1.59 -4.26
CA GLU A 41 15.13 -2.03 -4.79
C GLU A 41 15.44 -3.46 -4.37
N GLY A 42 15.21 -3.81 -3.10
CA GLY A 42 15.38 -5.19 -2.62
C GLY A 42 14.47 -6.18 -3.34
N ILE A 43 13.19 -5.87 -3.52
CA ILE A 43 12.26 -6.76 -4.24
C ILE A 43 12.69 -6.94 -5.70
N LYS A 44 13.01 -5.84 -6.38
CA LYS A 44 13.43 -5.82 -7.79
C LYS A 44 14.63 -6.72 -8.05
N GLU A 45 15.64 -6.68 -7.18
CA GLU A 45 16.84 -7.50 -7.29
C GLU A 45 16.60 -9.01 -7.14
N THR A 46 15.43 -9.42 -6.70
CA THR A 46 15.05 -10.85 -6.71
C THR A 46 14.45 -11.32 -8.03
N GLY A 47 14.10 -10.42 -8.95
CA GLY A 47 13.44 -10.74 -10.22
C GLY A 47 11.90 -10.68 -10.15
N VAL A 48 11.34 -10.14 -9.07
CA VAL A 48 9.88 -9.92 -8.95
C VAL A 48 9.50 -8.59 -9.59
N ASP A 49 8.47 -8.60 -10.43
CA ASP A 49 7.88 -7.40 -11.00
C ASP A 49 7.02 -6.66 -9.94
N ILE A 50 7.13 -5.36 -9.93
CA ILE A 50 6.48 -4.50 -8.93
C ILE A 50 5.48 -3.56 -9.59
N ILE A 51 4.24 -3.58 -9.11
CA ILE A 51 3.25 -2.55 -9.37
C ILE A 51 3.36 -1.52 -8.25
N SER A 52 3.91 -0.36 -8.57
CA SER A 52 4.23 0.72 -7.65
C SER A 52 3.08 1.71 -7.61
N LEU A 53 2.35 1.77 -6.49
CA LEU A 53 1.26 2.73 -6.28
C LEU A 53 1.77 4.09 -5.79
N GLY A 54 3.00 4.13 -5.24
CA GLY A 54 3.50 5.32 -4.56
C GLY A 54 2.71 5.66 -3.30
N LEU A 55 2.53 6.95 -3.06
CA LEU A 55 1.73 7.47 -1.96
C LEU A 55 0.25 7.11 -2.17
N CYS A 56 -0.30 6.30 -1.29
CA CYS A 56 -1.69 5.86 -1.34
C CYS A 56 -2.23 5.54 0.06
N THR A 57 -3.55 5.54 0.20
CA THR A 57 -4.15 5.03 1.44
C THR A 57 -4.11 3.50 1.47
N THR A 58 -4.09 2.91 2.67
CA THR A 58 -4.13 1.45 2.82
C THR A 58 -5.35 0.80 2.12
N PRO A 59 -6.57 1.38 2.17
CA PRO A 59 -7.69 0.85 1.39
C PRO A 59 -7.48 0.90 -0.14
N MET A 60 -6.81 1.92 -0.66
CA MET A 60 -6.45 1.98 -2.10
C MET A 60 -5.49 0.84 -2.46
N TYR A 61 -4.49 0.58 -1.61
CA TYR A 61 -3.57 -0.54 -1.78
C TYR A 61 -4.32 -1.88 -1.81
N TYR A 62 -5.22 -2.14 -0.86
CA TYR A 62 -6.02 -3.37 -0.88
C TYR A 62 -6.89 -3.49 -2.13
N TYR A 63 -7.53 -2.40 -2.53
CA TYR A 63 -8.32 -2.38 -3.74
C TYR A 63 -7.49 -2.67 -4.98
N ALA A 64 -6.27 -2.13 -5.08
CA ALA A 64 -5.35 -2.41 -6.18
C ALA A 64 -4.97 -3.90 -6.24
N CYS A 65 -4.65 -4.53 -5.10
CA CYS A 65 -4.38 -5.96 -5.04
C CYS A 65 -5.53 -6.79 -5.59
N ILE A 66 -6.77 -6.48 -5.17
CA ILE A 66 -7.99 -7.17 -5.63
C ILE A 66 -8.23 -6.91 -7.12
N LYS A 67 -8.20 -5.66 -7.54
CA LYS A 67 -8.49 -5.22 -8.91
C LYS A 67 -7.53 -5.82 -9.93
N LEU A 68 -6.26 -5.92 -9.57
CA LEU A 68 -5.20 -6.45 -10.44
C LEU A 68 -5.04 -7.97 -10.33
N GLY A 69 -5.71 -8.61 -9.38
CA GLY A 69 -5.56 -10.04 -9.11
C GLY A 69 -4.16 -10.41 -8.62
N ILE A 70 -3.50 -9.49 -7.91
CA ILE A 70 -2.15 -9.68 -7.36
C ILE A 70 -2.25 -9.69 -5.84
N PRO A 71 -2.32 -10.87 -5.20
CA PRO A 71 -2.54 -10.96 -3.75
C PRO A 71 -1.31 -10.66 -2.91
N SER A 72 -0.11 -10.75 -3.51
CA SER A 72 1.14 -10.47 -2.83
C SER A 72 1.46 -8.99 -2.86
N GLY A 73 1.85 -8.41 -1.74
CA GLY A 73 2.20 -6.99 -1.71
C GLY A 73 2.66 -6.49 -0.36
N VAL A 74 3.13 -5.25 -0.34
CA VAL A 74 3.61 -4.57 0.87
C VAL A 74 3.05 -3.15 0.92
N MET A 75 2.51 -2.76 2.07
CA MET A 75 2.16 -1.39 2.40
C MET A 75 3.13 -0.87 3.47
N VAL A 76 3.91 0.15 3.15
CA VAL A 76 4.80 0.82 4.09
C VAL A 76 3.97 1.77 4.93
N THR A 77 3.76 1.42 6.18
CA THR A 77 2.93 2.18 7.13
C THR A 77 3.10 1.64 8.55
N ALA A 78 3.04 2.52 9.54
CA ALA A 78 2.91 2.11 10.94
C ALA A 78 1.45 2.23 11.45
N SER A 79 0.47 2.37 10.54
CA SER A 79 -0.96 2.42 10.89
C SER A 79 -1.30 3.55 11.88
N HIS A 80 -1.60 3.21 13.14
CA HIS A 80 -2.04 4.15 14.20
C HIS A 80 -0.92 4.50 15.19
N ASN A 81 0.31 4.06 14.93
CA ASN A 81 1.45 4.40 15.75
C ASN A 81 1.85 5.89 15.63
N PRO A 82 2.60 6.43 16.59
CA PRO A 82 3.14 7.79 16.51
C PRO A 82 3.79 8.10 15.17
N LYS A 83 3.88 9.37 14.82
CA LYS A 83 4.35 9.84 13.49
C LYS A 83 5.79 9.42 13.16
N ASP A 84 6.61 9.23 14.19
CA ASP A 84 8.03 8.87 14.05
C ASP A 84 8.25 7.36 13.87
N ASP A 85 7.22 6.54 14.13
CA ASP A 85 7.26 5.11 13.85
C ASP A 85 6.96 4.84 12.37
N ASN A 86 7.49 3.73 11.86
CA ASN A 86 7.10 3.20 10.57
C ASN A 86 7.17 1.67 10.56
N GLY A 87 6.63 1.03 9.52
CA GLY A 87 6.58 -0.42 9.44
C GLY A 87 6.12 -0.93 8.08
N PHE A 88 5.91 -2.23 8.02
CA PHE A 88 5.52 -2.92 6.80
C PHE A 88 4.36 -3.87 7.09
N LYS A 89 3.23 -3.65 6.44
CA LYS A 89 2.16 -4.63 6.33
C LYS A 89 2.35 -5.40 5.04
N PHE A 90 2.50 -6.70 5.09
CA PHE A 90 2.73 -7.50 3.90
C PHE A 90 1.78 -8.70 3.81
N ALA A 91 1.43 -9.05 2.60
CA ALA A 91 0.69 -10.25 2.25
C ALA A 91 1.55 -11.08 1.29
N LEU A 92 1.70 -12.36 1.58
CA LEU A 92 2.48 -13.28 0.75
C LEU A 92 1.60 -13.98 -0.30
N ASP A 93 0.33 -14.18 0.03
CA ASP A 93 -0.64 -14.91 -0.77
C ASP A 93 -2.08 -14.39 -0.55
N GLU A 94 -3.05 -15.15 -1.00
CA GLU A 94 -4.48 -14.83 -0.94
C GLU A 94 -5.08 -14.80 0.49
N LYS A 95 -4.32 -15.23 1.51
CA LYS A 95 -4.78 -15.21 2.92
C LYS A 95 -4.82 -13.81 3.52
N GLY A 96 -4.23 -12.84 2.82
CA GLY A 96 -4.14 -11.45 3.26
C GLY A 96 -2.88 -11.14 4.07
N ASN A 97 -2.93 -10.08 4.89
CA ASN A 97 -1.75 -9.65 5.63
C ASN A 97 -1.25 -10.71 6.61
N ALA A 98 0.06 -10.92 6.59
CA ALA A 98 0.75 -11.79 7.53
C ALA A 98 0.52 -11.35 8.99
N LYS A 99 0.32 -12.30 9.88
CA LYS A 99 0.06 -12.08 11.31
C LYS A 99 0.58 -13.23 12.17
N GLY A 100 0.84 -12.92 13.44
CA GLY A 100 1.25 -13.93 14.41
C GLY A 100 2.47 -14.72 13.95
N GLN A 101 2.32 -16.05 13.86
CA GLN A 101 3.41 -16.95 13.47
C GLN A 101 3.96 -16.68 12.06
N GLU A 102 3.11 -16.24 11.13
CA GLU A 102 3.57 -15.94 9.76
C GLU A 102 4.62 -14.81 9.72
N ILE A 103 4.54 -13.84 10.63
CA ILE A 103 5.54 -12.77 10.75
C ILE A 103 6.84 -13.35 11.29
N GLN A 104 6.78 -14.25 12.28
CA GLN A 104 7.98 -14.89 12.82
C GLN A 104 8.64 -15.81 11.78
N ASP A 105 7.88 -16.58 11.06
CA ASP A 105 8.36 -17.45 9.98
C ASP A 105 9.02 -16.63 8.86
N PHE A 106 8.48 -15.46 8.56
CA PHE A 106 9.08 -14.54 7.61
C PHE A 106 10.38 -13.93 8.13
N TYR A 107 10.44 -13.58 9.41
CA TYR A 107 11.67 -13.11 10.05
C TYR A 107 12.77 -14.16 10.00
N ASP A 108 12.46 -15.41 10.35
CA ASP A 108 13.43 -16.53 10.32
C ASP A 108 13.91 -16.80 8.88
N TYR A 109 13.00 -16.71 7.90
CA TYR A 109 13.36 -16.80 6.47
C TYR A 109 14.33 -15.68 6.06
N MET A 110 14.06 -14.45 6.48
CA MET A 110 14.92 -13.30 6.21
C MET A 110 16.32 -13.48 6.85
N MET A 111 16.37 -13.96 8.09
CA MET A 111 17.61 -14.17 8.82
C MET A 111 18.49 -15.28 8.24
N ALA A 112 17.93 -16.18 7.45
CA ALA A 112 18.70 -17.20 6.73
C ALA A 112 19.55 -16.61 5.58
N HIS A 113 19.30 -15.37 5.15
CA HIS A 113 20.00 -14.64 4.09
C HIS A 113 20.20 -15.41 2.76
N LYS A 114 19.25 -16.29 2.43
CA LYS A 114 19.24 -17.08 1.19
C LYS A 114 18.29 -16.46 0.16
N PHE A 115 18.67 -15.29 -0.34
CA PHE A 115 17.80 -14.56 -1.26
C PHE A 115 18.02 -14.96 -2.72
N LYS A 116 16.93 -14.96 -3.48
CA LYS A 116 16.97 -15.13 -4.94
C LYS A 116 17.59 -13.90 -5.58
N LYS A 117 18.11 -14.08 -6.79
CA LYS A 117 18.69 -13.01 -7.59
C LYS A 117 18.00 -12.97 -8.95
N GLY A 118 17.76 -11.78 -9.44
CA GLY A 118 17.11 -11.54 -10.73
C GLY A 118 16.98 -10.06 -11.00
N GLU A 119 16.24 -9.71 -12.04
CA GLU A 119 15.96 -8.33 -12.41
C GLU A 119 14.47 -8.20 -12.69
N GLY A 120 13.74 -7.61 -11.74
CA GLY A 120 12.31 -7.30 -11.86
C GLY A 120 12.10 -5.91 -12.46
N LYS A 121 10.88 -5.66 -12.92
CA LYS A 121 10.45 -4.37 -13.47
C LYS A 121 9.60 -3.63 -12.44
N VAL A 122 9.75 -2.31 -12.39
CA VAL A 122 8.88 -1.43 -11.60
C VAL A 122 7.96 -0.68 -12.56
N THR A 123 6.65 -0.89 -12.39
CA THR A 123 5.62 -0.20 -13.17
C THR A 123 4.78 0.67 -12.24
N LYS A 124 4.78 1.98 -12.47
CA LYS A 124 3.90 2.91 -11.73
C LYS A 124 2.45 2.68 -12.15
N TYR A 125 1.55 2.69 -11.18
CA TYR A 125 0.13 2.49 -11.39
C TYR A 125 -0.70 3.43 -10.52
N ASP A 126 -1.48 4.30 -11.14
CA ASP A 126 -2.41 5.18 -10.44
C ASP A 126 -3.79 4.52 -10.31
N ILE A 127 -4.12 4.06 -9.10
CA ILE A 127 -5.40 3.41 -8.78
C ILE A 127 -6.52 4.42 -8.44
N LYS A 128 -6.20 5.72 -8.31
CA LYS A 128 -7.11 6.73 -7.75
C LYS A 128 -8.44 6.79 -8.49
N LYS A 129 -8.38 6.92 -9.82
CA LYS A 129 -9.61 6.99 -10.64
C LYS A 129 -10.49 5.75 -10.47
N GLU A 130 -9.92 4.56 -10.55
CA GLU A 130 -10.66 3.31 -10.43
C GLU A 130 -11.20 3.09 -9.01
N TYR A 131 -10.48 3.57 -7.99
CA TYR A 131 -10.93 3.58 -6.61
C TYR A 131 -12.15 4.50 -6.44
N PHE A 132 -12.16 5.69 -7.04
CA PHE A 132 -13.32 6.59 -7.06
C PHE A 132 -14.52 6.00 -7.82
N ASP A 133 -14.27 5.36 -8.94
CA ASP A 133 -15.29 4.68 -9.72
C ASP A 133 -15.93 3.51 -8.94
N LEU A 134 -15.18 2.84 -8.05
CA LEU A 134 -15.74 1.87 -7.11
C LEU A 134 -16.82 2.51 -6.23
N PHE A 135 -16.51 3.63 -5.59
CA PHE A 135 -17.47 4.32 -4.73
C PHE A 135 -18.72 4.77 -5.50
N LYS A 136 -18.54 5.33 -6.70
CA LYS A 136 -19.65 5.75 -7.55
C LYS A 136 -20.59 4.60 -7.92
N ARG A 137 -20.07 3.38 -8.06
CA ARG A 137 -20.87 2.19 -8.32
C ARG A 137 -21.56 1.62 -7.07
N CYS A 138 -20.91 1.74 -5.92
CA CYS A 138 -21.40 1.11 -4.68
C CYS A 138 -22.30 2.02 -3.85
N LEU A 139 -22.20 3.34 -4.02
CA LEU A 139 -22.93 4.31 -3.21
C LEU A 139 -24.04 4.98 -4.03
N SER A 140 -25.20 5.10 -3.39
CA SER A 140 -26.35 5.83 -3.94
C SER A 140 -26.75 6.93 -2.97
N PHE A 141 -26.86 8.14 -3.47
CA PHE A 141 -27.28 9.31 -2.69
C PHE A 141 -28.66 9.76 -3.13
N GLY A 142 -29.46 10.23 -2.16
CA GLY A 142 -30.71 10.90 -2.44
C GLY A 142 -30.52 12.30 -3.06
N LYS A 143 -31.63 13.00 -3.34
CA LYS A 143 -31.59 14.34 -3.98
C LYS A 143 -31.09 15.45 -3.04
N LYS A 144 -31.10 15.21 -1.72
CA LYS A 144 -30.67 16.21 -0.72
C LYS A 144 -29.16 16.33 -0.68
N ARG A 145 -28.65 17.55 -0.85
CA ARG A 145 -27.24 17.84 -0.60
C ARG A 145 -26.95 17.81 0.90
N ILE A 146 -25.80 17.29 1.25
CA ILE A 146 -25.31 17.19 2.64
C ILE A 146 -24.10 18.09 2.76
N LYS A 147 -24.05 18.92 3.80
CA LYS A 147 -22.82 19.64 4.17
C LYS A 147 -22.02 18.77 5.14
N ALA A 148 -20.77 18.49 4.82
CA ALA A 148 -19.87 17.68 5.62
C ALA A 148 -18.57 18.42 5.91
N VAL A 149 -18.16 18.43 7.17
CA VAL A 149 -16.81 18.82 7.56
C VAL A 149 -15.95 17.56 7.60
N ILE A 150 -14.82 17.58 6.90
CA ILE A 150 -13.90 16.43 6.81
C ILE A 150 -12.57 16.85 7.41
N ASP A 151 -12.22 16.24 8.53
CA ASP A 151 -10.94 16.42 9.19
C ASP A 151 -10.03 15.22 8.86
N CYS A 152 -8.96 15.46 8.12
CA CYS A 152 -8.00 14.44 7.74
C CYS A 152 -6.80 14.33 8.69
N GLY A 153 -6.66 15.24 9.64
CA GLY A 153 -5.52 15.29 10.56
C GLY A 153 -4.16 15.32 9.85
N ASN A 154 -4.10 15.90 8.65
CA ASN A 154 -2.93 15.86 7.75
C ASN A 154 -2.40 14.44 7.47
N GLY A 155 -3.26 13.42 7.64
CA GLY A 155 -2.92 12.02 7.35
C GLY A 155 -3.06 11.68 5.88
N THR A 156 -2.71 10.46 5.49
CA THR A 156 -2.68 10.00 4.09
C THR A 156 -4.02 10.18 3.37
N THR A 157 -5.14 10.18 4.06
CA THR A 157 -6.47 10.41 3.44
C THR A 157 -6.59 11.80 2.80
N SER A 158 -5.78 12.77 3.22
CA SER A 158 -5.73 14.12 2.64
C SER A 158 -5.56 14.11 1.11
N ILE A 159 -4.86 13.12 0.56
CA ILE A 159 -4.58 13.03 -0.88
C ILE A 159 -5.82 12.75 -1.74
N ILE A 160 -6.92 12.29 -1.14
CA ILE A 160 -8.13 11.88 -1.87
C ILE A 160 -9.43 12.43 -1.29
N ALA A 161 -9.46 12.85 -0.03
CA ALA A 161 -10.71 13.09 0.69
C ALA A 161 -11.61 14.11 -0.01
N GLU A 162 -11.12 15.31 -0.25
CA GLU A 162 -11.91 16.38 -0.87
C GLU A 162 -12.41 15.98 -2.27
N GLU A 163 -11.52 15.45 -3.11
CA GLU A 163 -11.84 15.04 -4.48
C GLU A 163 -12.85 13.88 -4.50
N LEU A 164 -12.71 12.90 -3.61
CA LEU A 164 -13.64 11.77 -3.53
C LEU A 164 -15.04 12.21 -3.09
N TYR A 165 -15.13 13.03 -2.05
CA TYR A 165 -16.43 13.48 -1.55
C TYR A 165 -17.13 14.42 -2.54
N ASN A 166 -16.37 15.23 -3.29
CA ASN A 166 -16.91 16.08 -4.36
C ASN A 166 -17.49 15.28 -5.56
N CYS A 167 -17.23 13.97 -5.64
CA CYS A 167 -17.92 13.11 -6.61
C CYS A 167 -19.39 12.87 -6.26
N PHE A 168 -19.87 13.29 -5.08
CA PHE A 168 -21.20 13.05 -4.56
C PHE A 168 -21.92 14.37 -4.24
N PRO A 169 -23.24 14.37 -3.99
CA PRO A 169 -23.98 15.57 -3.62
C PRO A 169 -23.66 16.03 -2.18
N ILE A 170 -22.38 16.29 -1.92
CA ILE A 170 -21.84 16.68 -0.64
C ILE A 170 -21.09 18.00 -0.78
N ASP A 171 -21.44 18.99 0.05
CA ASP A 171 -20.72 20.25 0.15
C ASP A 171 -19.63 20.08 1.22
N VAL A 172 -18.38 19.94 0.75
CA VAL A 172 -17.24 19.60 1.61
C VAL A 172 -16.63 20.85 2.23
N VAL A 173 -16.36 20.79 3.52
CA VAL A 173 -15.51 21.74 4.23
C VAL A 173 -14.27 20.96 4.73
N PRO A 174 -13.13 21.06 4.04
CA PRO A 174 -11.94 20.31 4.41
C PRO A 174 -11.21 20.97 5.58
N LEU A 175 -10.70 20.16 6.51
CA LEU A 175 -9.82 20.55 7.61
C LEU A 175 -8.60 19.64 7.64
N PHE A 176 -7.42 20.22 7.88
CA PHE A 176 -6.15 19.50 8.00
C PHE A 176 -5.93 18.50 6.86
N THR A 177 -5.97 19.00 5.63
CA THR A 177 -5.84 18.21 4.40
C THR A 177 -4.47 18.35 3.73
N GLU A 178 -3.48 18.90 4.41
CA GLU A 178 -2.09 18.96 3.94
C GLU A 178 -1.38 17.64 4.30
N SER A 179 -0.81 16.93 3.30
CA SER A 179 -0.11 15.65 3.50
C SER A 179 1.38 15.77 3.17
#